data_3f9c773a159d3c88d71b50d67339ad70
#
_entry.id   3f9c773a159d3c88d71b50d67339ad70
#
_cell.length_a   1.000
_cell.length_b   1.000
_cell.length_c   1.000
_cell.angle_alpha   90.00
_cell.angle_beta   90.00
_cell.angle_gamma   90.00
#
_symmetry.space_group_name_H-M   'P 1'
#
loop_
_entity.id
_entity.type
_entity.pdbx_description
1 polymer ?
#
loop_
_entity_poly.entity_id
_entity_poly.type
_entity_poly.pdbx_seq_one_letter_code
_entity_poly.pdbx_strand_id
1 'polypeptide(L)'
;MQVSQTSQSLSQSASQQAASVEETTASLHEMASSVKQNADNATVTDGIATQAAREAADGGAAVAQTVSAMKSIATKISIIDDIAYQTNLLALNAAI
;
A
#
# COMPACT_ATOMS: atom_id res chain seq x y z
N MET A 1 -31.27 -43.01 -46.10
CA MET A 1 -30.70 -41.71 -46.54
C MET A 1 -30.86 -40.66 -45.44
N GLN A 2 -32.04 -40.50 -44.85
CA GLN A 2 -32.23 -39.55 -43.75
C GLN A 2 -31.37 -39.88 -42.52
N VAL A 3 -31.26 -41.17 -42.19
CA VAL A 3 -30.46 -41.65 -41.05
C VAL A 3 -28.98 -41.31 -41.28
N SER A 4 -28.48 -41.47 -42.51
CA SER A 4 -27.08 -41.16 -42.83
C SER A 4 -26.79 -39.67 -42.72
N GLN A 5 -27.68 -38.80 -43.20
CA GLN A 5 -27.55 -37.35 -43.08
C GLN A 5 -27.63 -36.91 -41.61
N THR A 6 -28.54 -37.45 -40.85
CA THR A 6 -28.69 -37.16 -39.43
C THR A 6 -27.45 -37.61 -38.69
N SER A 7 -26.89 -38.77 -39.01
CA SER A 7 -25.65 -39.26 -38.39
C SER A 7 -24.48 -38.37 -38.69
N GLN A 8 -24.35 -37.85 -39.90
CA GLN A 8 -23.31 -36.91 -40.27
C GLN A 8 -23.46 -35.56 -39.53
N SER A 9 -24.69 -35.07 -39.46
CA SER A 9 -24.97 -33.80 -38.73
C SER A 9 -24.66 -33.98 -37.24
N LEU A 10 -25.03 -35.12 -36.68
CA LEU A 10 -24.76 -35.42 -35.29
C LEU A 10 -23.26 -35.52 -35.02
N SER A 11 -22.53 -36.17 -35.94
CA SER A 11 -21.07 -36.27 -35.83
C SER A 11 -20.39 -34.92 -35.89
N GLN A 12 -20.83 -34.03 -36.79
CA GLN A 12 -20.33 -32.68 -36.91
C GLN A 12 -20.63 -31.86 -35.65
N SER A 13 -21.85 -31.95 -35.12
CA SER A 13 -22.26 -31.28 -33.91
C SER A 13 -21.44 -31.76 -32.70
N ALA A 14 -21.20 -33.08 -32.62
CA ALA A 14 -20.38 -33.66 -31.57
C ALA A 14 -18.94 -33.16 -31.62
N SER A 15 -18.37 -33.06 -32.83
CA SER A 15 -17.02 -32.53 -33.01
C SER A 15 -16.92 -31.04 -32.62
N GLN A 16 -17.91 -30.27 -33.00
CA GLN A 16 -17.98 -28.85 -32.65
C GLN A 16 -18.12 -28.69 -31.12
N GLN A 17 -18.95 -29.50 -30.53
CA GLN A 17 -19.17 -29.50 -29.09
C GLN A 17 -17.89 -29.90 -28.34
N ALA A 18 -17.18 -30.92 -28.85
CA ALA A 18 -15.90 -31.33 -28.26
C ALA A 18 -14.87 -30.19 -28.32
N ALA A 19 -14.81 -29.48 -29.45
CA ALA A 19 -13.92 -28.33 -29.62
C ALA A 19 -14.29 -27.21 -28.66
N SER A 20 -15.59 -26.94 -28.47
CA SER A 20 -16.07 -25.92 -27.53
C SER A 20 -15.75 -26.29 -26.09
N VAL A 21 -15.86 -27.58 -25.74
CA VAL A 21 -15.51 -28.06 -24.40
C VAL A 21 -14.02 -27.88 -24.15
N GLU A 22 -13.17 -28.21 -25.15
CA GLU A 22 -11.73 -28.00 -25.02
C GLU A 22 -11.39 -26.51 -24.81
N GLU A 23 -12.03 -25.65 -25.58
CA GLU A 23 -11.82 -24.21 -25.47
C GLU A 23 -12.27 -23.69 -24.10
N THR A 24 -13.42 -24.14 -23.62
CA THR A 24 -13.94 -23.79 -22.30
C THR A 24 -13.00 -24.28 -21.20
N THR A 25 -12.48 -25.51 -21.34
CA THR A 25 -11.53 -26.08 -20.38
C THR A 25 -10.26 -25.27 -20.33
N ALA A 26 -9.74 -24.84 -21.48
CA ALA A 26 -8.56 -23.97 -21.56
C ALA A 26 -8.80 -22.64 -20.87
N SER A 27 -9.98 -22.03 -21.09
CA SER A 27 -10.37 -20.79 -20.45
C SER A 27 -10.48 -20.94 -18.92
N LEU A 28 -11.04 -22.06 -18.47
CA LEU A 28 -11.13 -22.37 -17.05
C LEU A 28 -9.75 -22.53 -16.41
N HIS A 29 -8.82 -23.13 -17.13
CA HIS A 29 -7.43 -23.27 -16.70
C HIS A 29 -6.77 -21.91 -16.51
N GLU A 30 -6.96 -21.02 -17.48
CA GLU A 30 -6.44 -19.64 -17.40
C GLU A 30 -7.08 -18.88 -16.24
N MET A 31 -8.39 -19.04 -16.06
CA MET A 31 -9.09 -18.41 -14.94
C MET A 31 -8.57 -18.89 -13.60
N ALA A 32 -8.35 -20.19 -13.46
CA ALA A 32 -7.81 -20.77 -12.24
C ALA A 32 -6.42 -20.22 -11.93
N SER A 33 -5.60 -20.08 -12.98
CA SER A 33 -4.26 -19.49 -12.85
C SER A 33 -4.34 -18.02 -12.40
N SER A 34 -5.25 -17.27 -13.01
CA SER A 34 -5.47 -15.85 -12.66
C SER A 34 -5.98 -15.69 -11.22
N VAL A 35 -6.89 -16.57 -10.80
CA VAL A 35 -7.41 -16.56 -9.42
C VAL A 35 -6.29 -16.81 -8.42
N LYS A 36 -5.42 -17.78 -8.72
CA LYS A 36 -4.28 -18.08 -7.86
C LYS A 36 -3.32 -16.87 -7.79
N GLN A 37 -3.03 -16.27 -8.93
CA GLN A 37 -2.19 -15.09 -9.00
C GLN A 37 -2.80 -13.92 -8.22
N ASN A 38 -4.12 -13.74 -8.32
CA ASN A 38 -4.84 -12.72 -7.58
C ASN A 38 -4.75 -12.96 -6.07
N ALA A 39 -4.86 -14.22 -5.64
CA ALA A 39 -4.73 -14.59 -4.23
C ALA A 39 -3.32 -14.29 -3.71
N ASP A 40 -2.30 -14.61 -4.51
CA ASP A 40 -0.90 -14.31 -4.17
C ASP A 40 -0.68 -12.80 -4.08
N ASN A 41 -1.22 -12.06 -5.04
CA ASN A 41 -1.13 -10.59 -5.06
C ASN A 41 -1.84 -9.98 -3.85
N ALA A 42 -2.98 -10.52 -3.46
CA ALA A 42 -3.71 -10.06 -2.27
C ALA A 42 -2.89 -10.26 -1.00
N THR A 43 -2.20 -11.40 -0.89
CA THR A 43 -1.31 -11.68 0.24
C THR A 43 -0.15 -10.69 0.28
N VAL A 44 0.46 -10.41 -0.87
CA VAL A 44 1.54 -9.41 -0.97
C VAL A 44 1.04 -8.03 -0.59
N THR A 45 -0.14 -7.65 -1.09
CA THR A 45 -0.76 -6.36 -0.80
C THR A 45 -1.04 -6.21 0.70
N ASP A 46 -1.54 -7.26 1.33
CA ASP A 46 -1.79 -7.28 2.78
C ASP A 46 -0.48 -7.04 3.55
N GLY A 47 0.60 -7.70 3.14
CA GLY A 47 1.93 -7.50 3.71
C GLY A 47 2.42 -6.07 3.57
N ILE A 48 2.24 -5.48 2.39
CA ILE A 48 2.62 -4.08 2.11
C ILE A 48 1.81 -3.14 3.00
N ALA A 49 0.51 -3.37 3.14
CA ALA A 49 -0.37 -2.54 3.97
C ALA A 49 0.05 -2.62 5.45
N THR A 50 0.37 -3.82 5.94
CA THR A 50 0.83 -4.02 7.31
C THR A 50 2.14 -3.28 7.56
N GLN A 51 3.08 -3.38 6.62
CA GLN A 51 4.36 -2.69 6.71
C GLN A 51 4.17 -1.17 6.66
N ALA A 52 3.32 -0.68 5.76
CA ALA A 52 3.01 0.74 5.66
C ALA A 52 2.40 1.29 6.97
N ALA A 53 1.51 0.51 7.60
CA ALA A 53 0.93 0.88 8.88
C ALA A 53 2.00 0.97 9.98
N ARG A 54 2.94 0.04 9.98
CA ARG A 54 4.06 0.04 10.93
C ARG A 54 4.97 1.25 10.70
N GLU A 55 5.31 1.52 9.45
CA GLU A 55 6.13 2.68 9.09
C GLU A 55 5.46 4.00 9.45
N ALA A 56 4.14 4.07 9.27
CA ALA A 56 3.35 5.24 9.66
C ALA A 56 3.38 5.45 11.18
N ALA A 57 3.27 4.37 11.95
CA ALA A 57 3.36 4.42 13.41
C ALA A 57 4.75 4.88 13.86
N ASP A 58 5.80 4.34 13.23
CA ASP A 58 7.18 4.72 13.52
C ASP A 58 7.44 6.19 13.15
N GLY A 59 6.90 6.62 12.00
CA GLY A 59 6.97 8.00 11.55
C GLY A 59 6.28 8.95 12.52
N GLY A 60 5.11 8.55 13.01
CA GLY A 60 4.37 9.31 14.03
C GLY A 60 5.16 9.47 15.32
N ALA A 61 5.82 8.40 15.77
CA ALA A 61 6.67 8.44 16.95
C ALA A 61 7.87 9.36 16.74
N ALA A 62 8.48 9.31 15.56
CA ALA A 62 9.62 10.18 15.22
C ALA A 62 9.21 11.66 15.20
N VAL A 63 8.03 11.95 14.64
CA VAL A 63 7.48 13.33 14.63
C VAL A 63 7.21 13.81 16.05
N ALA A 64 6.65 12.94 16.90
CA ALA A 64 6.41 13.29 18.31
C ALA A 64 7.71 13.63 19.05
N GLN A 65 8.78 12.88 18.79
CA GLN A 65 10.11 13.18 19.36
C GLN A 65 10.64 14.51 18.85
N THR A 66 10.46 14.80 17.56
CA THR A 66 10.88 16.07 16.94
C THR A 66 10.13 17.24 17.56
N VAL A 67 8.81 17.11 17.75
CA VAL A 67 7.98 18.15 18.37
C VAL A 67 8.44 18.38 19.81
N SER A 68 8.74 17.32 20.55
CA SER A 68 9.26 17.42 21.92
C SER A 68 10.59 18.16 21.97
N ALA A 69 11.50 17.84 21.04
CA ALA A 69 12.79 18.52 20.91
C ALA A 69 12.61 20.01 20.58
N MET A 70 11.68 20.32 19.67
CA MET A 70 11.34 21.70 19.31
C MET A 70 10.82 22.50 20.50
N LYS A 71 9.99 21.89 21.33
CA LYS A 71 9.48 22.53 22.54
C LYS A 71 10.62 22.82 23.53
N SER A 72 11.56 21.88 23.67
CA SER A 72 12.76 22.09 24.51
C SER A 72 13.61 23.24 23.99
N ILE A 73 13.80 23.32 22.68
CA ILE A 73 14.55 24.40 22.04
C ILE A 73 13.83 25.74 22.28
N ALA A 74 12.52 25.78 22.10
CA ALA A 74 11.73 26.99 22.33
C ALA A 74 11.86 27.49 23.78
N THR A 75 11.86 26.57 24.74
CA THR A 75 12.06 26.90 26.15
C THR A 75 13.44 27.50 26.38
N LYS A 76 14.48 26.88 25.79
CA LYS A 76 15.86 27.39 25.92
C LYS A 76 16.05 28.73 25.24
N ILE A 77 15.41 28.95 24.10
CA ILE A 77 15.43 30.25 23.42
C ILE A 77 14.79 31.32 24.29
N SER A 78 13.70 31.01 24.97
CA SER A 78 13.03 31.94 25.88
C SER A 78 13.95 32.31 27.04
N ILE A 79 14.69 31.36 27.61
CA ILE A 79 15.68 31.63 28.66
C ILE A 79 16.82 32.52 28.14
N ILE A 80 17.32 32.25 26.94
CA ILE A 80 18.38 33.03 26.32
C ILE A 80 17.89 34.46 26.08
N ASP A 81 16.65 34.63 25.65
CA ASP A 81 16.05 35.94 25.43
C ASP A 81 15.99 36.76 26.77
N ASP A 82 15.57 36.08 27.86
CA ASP A 82 15.55 36.69 29.19
C ASP A 82 16.96 37.10 29.64
N ILE A 83 17.96 36.25 29.41
CA ILE A 83 19.35 36.52 29.77
C ILE A 83 19.86 37.73 28.94
N ALA A 84 19.54 37.76 27.67
CA ALA A 84 19.93 38.87 26.79
C ALA A 84 19.34 40.18 27.28
N TYR A 85 18.08 40.16 27.70
CA TYR A 85 17.40 41.34 28.28
C TYR A 85 18.09 41.77 29.57
N GLN A 86 18.38 40.84 30.49
CA GLN A 86 19.07 41.14 31.74
C GLN A 86 20.49 41.67 31.50
N THR A 87 21.21 41.07 30.55
CA THR A 87 22.56 41.52 30.19
C THR A 87 22.54 42.94 29.62
N ASN A 88 21.53 43.24 28.82
CA ASN A 88 21.37 44.57 28.24
C ASN A 88 21.07 45.59 29.35
N LEU A 89 20.24 45.25 30.32
CA LEU A 89 19.98 46.12 31.47
C LEU A 89 21.23 46.34 32.32
N LEU A 90 22.01 45.26 32.52
CA LEU A 90 23.28 45.36 33.27
C LEU A 90 24.28 46.27 32.57
N ALA A 91 24.39 46.14 31.24
CA ALA A 91 25.24 46.98 30.44
C ALA A 91 24.82 48.44 30.50
N LEU A 92 23.52 48.68 30.45
CA LEU A 92 22.96 50.02 30.56
C LEU A 92 23.25 50.65 31.95
N ASN A 93 23.07 49.85 33.02
CA ASN A 93 23.37 50.27 34.39
C ASN A 93 24.87 50.56 34.56
N ALA A 94 25.74 49.76 33.98
CA ALA A 94 27.17 49.93 34.07
C ALA A 94 27.64 51.20 33.29
N ALA A 95 26.89 51.59 32.28
CA ALA A 95 27.19 52.77 31.47
C ALA A 95 26.78 54.09 32.14
N ILE A 96 25.85 53.98 33.12
CA ILE A 96 25.41 55.10 33.93
C ILE A 96 26.41 55.35 35.03
#